data_36294f692072ad51de640a7dd692b8e1
#
_entry.id   36294f692072ad51de640a7dd692b8e1
#
_cell.length_a   1.000
_cell.length_b   1.000
_cell.length_c   1.000
_cell.angle_alpha   90.00
_cell.angle_beta   90.00
_cell.angle_gamma   90.00
#
_symmetry.space_group_name_H-M   'P 1'
#
loop_
_entity.id
_entity.type
_entity.pdbx_description
1 polymer ?
#
loop_
_entity_poly.entity_id
_entity_poly.type
_entity_poly.pdbx_seq_one_letter_code
_entity_poly.pdbx_strand_id
1 'polypeptide(L)'
;MSLACRSGLPDVITRTFEMEPTVPRTNLSMSISADGYVAGPNQSEEHPLGVGGQLLHGWHMGPDAEHPVNRQVMSEMLDGMGATIMGRNMFGPVRGDWGDSDWTGWWGDEPPYHCPVFVLTHHAHDPIVLEGTTFHFVTDGIESAYAQAAEVAGDRPISIAGGASCGRQAIQAGVVDEIDLQVSPVILGSGERLFEGFDAGTPRLELERVLEAPGVAHLRYRVLR
;
A
#
# COMPACT_ATOMS: atom_id res chain seq x y z
N MET A 1 77.58 14.83 12.69
CA MET A 1 76.39 14.19 13.32
C MET A 1 75.15 14.94 12.83
N SER A 2 74.47 14.37 11.85
CA SER A 2 73.26 15.00 11.27
C SER A 2 72.11 14.06 11.58
N LEU A 3 71.13 14.49 12.39
CA LEU A 3 69.88 13.78 12.68
C LEU A 3 68.88 14.14 11.56
N ALA A 4 68.53 13.16 10.75
CA ALA A 4 67.41 13.27 9.84
C ALA A 4 66.06 12.96 10.57
N CYS A 5 65.21 13.96 10.70
CA CYS A 5 63.87 13.85 11.24
C CYS A 5 62.97 13.24 10.14
N ARG A 6 62.46 12.04 10.37
CA ARG A 6 61.40 11.42 9.52
C ARG A 6 60.06 11.87 10.02
N SER A 7 59.38 12.72 9.24
CA SER A 7 57.96 13.05 9.42
C SER A 7 57.10 11.95 8.78
N GLY A 8 56.60 11.02 9.59
CA GLY A 8 55.54 10.10 9.20
C GLY A 8 54.17 10.75 9.44
N LEU A 9 53.47 11.04 8.38
CA LEU A 9 52.03 11.36 8.46
C LEU A 9 51.26 10.03 8.73
N PRO A 10 50.26 10.03 9.62
CA PRO A 10 49.46 8.86 9.84
C PRO A 10 48.58 8.55 8.62
N ASP A 11 48.55 7.29 8.21
CA ASP A 11 47.65 6.80 7.16
C ASP A 11 46.19 7.12 7.53
N VAL A 12 45.52 7.94 6.73
CA VAL A 12 44.08 8.19 6.83
C VAL A 12 43.36 6.94 6.31
N ILE A 13 42.93 6.08 7.24
CA ILE A 13 42.05 4.96 6.91
C ILE A 13 40.68 5.53 6.53
N THR A 14 40.45 5.68 5.24
CA THR A 14 39.12 5.99 4.71
C THR A 14 38.27 4.74 4.84
N ARG A 15 37.49 4.63 5.93
CA ARG A 15 36.41 3.63 6.00
C ARG A 15 35.31 4.07 5.05
N THR A 16 35.20 3.38 3.93
CA THR A 16 33.98 3.38 3.12
C THR A 16 32.92 2.67 3.95
N PHE A 17 31.96 3.44 4.48
CA PHE A 17 30.73 2.87 5.00
C PHE A 17 29.94 2.39 3.79
N GLU A 18 29.94 1.10 3.52
CA GLU A 18 28.90 0.50 2.70
C GLU A 18 27.59 0.69 3.48
N MET A 19 26.73 1.57 3.00
CA MET A 19 25.37 1.66 3.52
C MET A 19 24.69 0.34 3.22
N GLU A 20 24.31 -0.40 4.26
CA GLU A 20 23.42 -1.53 4.09
C GLU A 20 22.15 -1.01 3.39
N PRO A 21 21.59 -1.77 2.41
CA PRO A 21 20.37 -1.36 1.74
C PRO A 21 19.27 -1.17 2.80
N THR A 22 18.80 0.05 2.94
CA THR A 22 17.65 0.36 3.81
C THR A 22 16.44 -0.29 3.16
N VAL A 23 15.80 -1.24 3.86
CA VAL A 23 14.53 -1.83 3.42
C VAL A 23 13.48 -0.72 3.41
N PRO A 24 12.78 -0.51 2.27
CA PRO A 24 11.77 0.55 2.19
C PRO A 24 10.63 0.30 3.18
N ARG A 25 10.15 1.37 3.82
CA ARG A 25 9.00 1.28 4.75
C ARG A 25 7.74 0.91 3.98
N THR A 26 6.98 -0.04 4.49
CA THR A 26 5.76 -0.52 3.85
C THR A 26 4.53 -0.17 4.67
N ASN A 27 3.61 0.57 4.06
CA ASN A 27 2.35 1.00 4.65
C ASN A 27 1.18 0.29 3.97
N LEU A 28 0.27 -0.26 4.77
CA LEU A 28 -1.04 -0.75 4.33
C LEU A 28 -2.10 0.27 4.72
N SER A 29 -2.78 0.89 3.75
CA SER A 29 -3.80 1.90 4.01
C SER A 29 -5.15 1.48 3.46
N MET A 30 -6.21 1.50 4.31
CA MET A 30 -7.55 1.04 3.94
C MET A 30 -8.66 1.78 4.67
N SER A 31 -9.67 2.22 3.91
CA SER A 31 -10.96 2.59 4.48
C SER A 31 -11.69 1.35 4.99
N ILE A 32 -12.27 1.44 6.19
CA ILE A 32 -12.90 0.31 6.87
C ILE A 32 -14.19 0.76 7.58
N SER A 33 -15.20 -0.09 7.57
CA SER A 33 -16.44 0.13 8.33
C SER A 33 -16.23 -0.08 9.83
N ALA A 34 -17.12 0.43 10.65
CA ALA A 34 -17.11 0.22 12.10
C ALA A 34 -17.24 -1.26 12.49
N ASP A 35 -17.82 -2.10 11.62
CA ASP A 35 -17.93 -3.55 11.79
C ASP A 35 -16.86 -4.35 11.04
N GLY A 36 -15.81 -3.69 10.51
CA GLY A 36 -14.57 -4.33 10.05
C GLY A 36 -14.53 -4.80 8.60
N TYR A 37 -15.35 -4.23 7.71
CA TYR A 37 -15.32 -4.50 6.27
C TYR A 37 -14.64 -3.39 5.49
N VAL A 38 -13.81 -3.74 4.51
CA VAL A 38 -13.09 -2.80 3.63
C VAL A 38 -13.71 -2.72 2.23
N ALA A 39 -14.67 -3.56 1.94
CA ALA A 39 -15.52 -3.49 0.75
C ALA A 39 -16.87 -4.17 1.06
N GLY A 40 -17.92 -3.76 0.38
CA GLY A 40 -19.22 -4.41 0.43
C GLY A 40 -19.22 -5.74 -0.34
N PRO A 41 -20.30 -6.51 -0.25
CA PRO A 41 -20.47 -7.75 -1.01
C PRO A 41 -20.71 -7.47 -2.50
N ASN A 42 -20.55 -8.52 -3.33
CA ASN A 42 -20.89 -8.49 -4.76
C ASN A 42 -20.20 -7.37 -5.55
N GLN A 43 -18.86 -7.26 -5.38
CA GLN A 43 -18.06 -6.35 -6.20
C GLN A 43 -18.24 -6.69 -7.69
N SER A 44 -18.47 -5.68 -8.51
CA SER A 44 -18.70 -5.77 -9.96
C SER A 44 -18.30 -4.45 -10.63
N GLU A 45 -18.45 -4.34 -11.93
CA GLU A 45 -18.24 -3.08 -12.65
C GLU A 45 -19.24 -1.99 -12.20
N GLU A 46 -20.50 -2.36 -11.95
CA GLU A 46 -21.53 -1.45 -11.41
C GLU A 46 -21.27 -1.08 -9.95
N HIS A 47 -20.68 -2.00 -9.17
CA HIS A 47 -20.34 -1.83 -7.76
C HIS A 47 -18.87 -2.13 -7.51
N PRO A 48 -17.93 -1.25 -7.91
CA PRO A 48 -16.48 -1.47 -7.79
C PRO A 48 -16.03 -1.77 -6.36
N LEU A 49 -16.63 -1.11 -5.39
CA LEU A 49 -16.37 -1.24 -3.95
C LEU A 49 -17.34 -2.22 -3.26
N GLY A 50 -18.14 -2.98 -4.04
CA GLY A 50 -19.23 -3.79 -3.52
C GLY A 50 -20.45 -2.96 -3.11
N VAL A 51 -21.57 -3.63 -2.90
CA VAL A 51 -22.83 -3.00 -2.50
C VAL A 51 -22.65 -2.29 -1.15
N GLY A 52 -22.89 -0.97 -1.12
CA GLY A 52 -22.69 -0.13 0.06
C GLY A 52 -21.25 0.27 0.34
N GLY A 53 -20.26 -0.31 -0.34
CA GLY A 53 -18.84 -0.07 -0.09
C GLY A 53 -18.39 1.37 -0.34
N GLN A 54 -19.06 2.11 -1.23
CA GLN A 54 -18.81 3.53 -1.48
C GLN A 54 -18.98 4.40 -0.22
N LEU A 55 -19.80 3.97 0.74
CA LEU A 55 -19.99 4.69 2.01
C LEU A 55 -18.72 4.78 2.85
N LEU A 56 -17.77 3.85 2.67
CA LEU A 56 -16.48 3.84 3.35
C LEU A 56 -15.55 4.97 2.88
N HIS A 57 -15.81 5.50 1.69
CA HIS A 57 -14.95 6.45 0.99
C HIS A 57 -15.49 7.87 0.98
N GLY A 58 -16.59 8.15 1.71
CA GLY A 58 -17.20 9.48 1.80
C GLY A 58 -16.24 10.56 2.29
N TRP A 59 -15.26 10.20 3.12
CA TRP A 59 -14.29 11.13 3.68
C TRP A 59 -13.33 11.74 2.63
N HIS A 60 -13.09 11.07 1.48
CA HIS A 60 -12.23 11.57 0.41
C HIS A 60 -12.90 11.67 -0.96
N MET A 61 -14.09 11.10 -1.12
CA MET A 61 -14.89 11.19 -2.36
C MET A 61 -16.14 12.06 -2.19
N GLY A 62 -16.45 12.51 -0.96
CA GLY A 62 -17.62 13.29 -0.59
C GLY A 62 -17.29 14.75 -0.28
N PRO A 63 -18.24 15.48 0.33
CA PRO A 63 -18.08 16.90 0.67
C PRO A 63 -16.97 17.17 1.69
N ASP A 64 -16.59 16.18 2.48
CA ASP A 64 -15.57 16.29 3.51
C ASP A 64 -14.14 16.06 2.98
N ALA A 65 -13.98 15.77 1.67
CA ALA A 65 -12.68 15.53 1.04
C ALA A 65 -11.70 16.71 1.21
N GLU A 66 -12.21 17.93 1.21
CA GLU A 66 -11.43 19.15 1.37
C GLU A 66 -11.06 19.47 2.83
N HIS A 67 -11.51 18.68 3.80
CA HIS A 67 -11.12 18.86 5.19
C HIS A 67 -9.60 18.71 5.34
N PRO A 68 -8.88 19.62 6.04
CA PRO A 68 -7.41 19.61 6.08
C PRO A 68 -6.79 18.27 6.51
N VAL A 69 -7.41 17.58 7.48
CA VAL A 69 -6.94 16.26 7.95
C VAL A 69 -7.13 15.20 6.86
N ASN A 70 -8.27 15.20 6.16
CA ASN A 70 -8.52 14.24 5.07
C ASN A 70 -7.54 14.42 3.92
N ARG A 71 -7.27 15.68 3.52
CA ARG A 71 -6.25 15.98 2.49
C ARG A 71 -4.86 15.56 2.93
N GLN A 72 -4.49 15.82 4.20
CA GLN A 72 -3.21 15.35 4.73
C GLN A 72 -3.09 13.83 4.63
N VAL A 73 -4.11 13.08 5.05
CA VAL A 73 -4.08 11.61 4.99
C VAL A 73 -4.02 11.11 3.54
N MET A 74 -4.76 11.72 2.61
CA MET A 74 -4.68 11.37 1.19
C MET A 74 -3.29 11.62 0.60
N SER A 75 -2.65 12.75 0.93
CA SER A 75 -1.28 13.03 0.53
C SER A 75 -0.29 12.01 1.10
N GLU A 76 -0.41 11.64 2.38
CA GLU A 76 0.43 10.61 3.00
C GLU A 76 0.25 9.22 2.35
N MET A 77 -0.91 8.92 1.77
CA MET A 77 -1.20 7.63 1.10
C MET A 77 -0.62 7.54 -0.32
N LEU A 78 -0.45 8.66 -1.00
CA LEU A 78 -0.12 8.70 -2.43
C LEU A 78 1.24 9.34 -2.71
N ASP A 79 1.57 10.43 -2.00
CA ASP A 79 2.73 11.23 -2.35
C ASP A 79 4.05 10.54 -1.97
N GLY A 80 5.00 10.56 -2.90
CA GLY A 80 6.36 10.09 -2.64
C GLY A 80 6.52 8.57 -2.57
N MET A 81 5.50 7.79 -2.89
CA MET A 81 5.60 6.33 -2.94
C MET A 81 6.60 5.90 -4.01
N GLY A 82 7.43 4.91 -3.68
CA GLY A 82 8.38 4.31 -4.60
C GLY A 82 7.75 3.22 -5.46
N ALA A 83 6.78 2.52 -4.89
CA ALA A 83 5.97 1.50 -5.56
C ALA A 83 4.64 1.30 -4.83
N THR A 84 3.66 0.73 -5.53
CA THR A 84 2.37 0.34 -4.96
C THR A 84 2.10 -1.13 -5.26
N ILE A 85 1.49 -1.86 -4.32
CA ILE A 85 1.01 -3.23 -4.51
C ILE A 85 -0.50 -3.25 -4.29
N MET A 86 -1.24 -3.91 -5.19
CA MET A 86 -2.68 -4.08 -5.07
C MET A 86 -3.15 -5.45 -5.56
N GLY A 87 -4.31 -5.87 -5.13
CA GLY A 87 -4.96 -7.05 -5.64
C GLY A 87 -5.74 -6.76 -6.93
N ARG A 88 -5.92 -7.79 -7.76
CA ARG A 88 -6.66 -7.70 -9.03
C ARG A 88 -8.08 -7.13 -8.86
N ASN A 89 -8.77 -7.45 -7.74
CA ASN A 89 -10.13 -6.96 -7.49
C ASN A 89 -10.16 -5.44 -7.27
N MET A 90 -9.06 -4.84 -6.81
CA MET A 90 -8.90 -3.40 -6.74
C MET A 90 -8.57 -2.80 -8.11
N PHE A 91 -7.80 -3.50 -8.94
CA PHE A 91 -7.44 -3.03 -10.28
C PHE A 91 -8.66 -2.98 -11.22
N GLY A 92 -9.57 -3.97 -11.16
CA GLY A 92 -10.69 -3.99 -12.09
C GLY A 92 -11.76 -5.05 -11.78
N PRO A 93 -12.87 -5.04 -12.55
CA PRO A 93 -13.99 -5.96 -12.38
C PRO A 93 -13.75 -7.33 -13.01
N VAL A 94 -12.77 -7.45 -13.92
CA VAL A 94 -12.51 -8.69 -14.67
C VAL A 94 -12.09 -9.80 -13.73
N ARG A 95 -12.78 -10.94 -13.79
CA ARG A 95 -12.49 -12.16 -13.00
C ARG A 95 -12.08 -13.30 -13.96
N GLY A 96 -11.25 -14.23 -13.48
CA GLY A 96 -10.73 -15.30 -14.32
C GLY A 96 -9.71 -14.81 -15.36
N ASP A 97 -9.64 -15.42 -16.51
CA ASP A 97 -8.75 -15.01 -17.59
C ASP A 97 -9.07 -13.61 -18.10
N TRP A 98 -8.07 -12.92 -18.64
CA TRP A 98 -8.25 -11.56 -19.17
C TRP A 98 -9.10 -11.53 -20.44
N GLY A 99 -9.07 -12.63 -21.25
CA GLY A 99 -9.76 -12.69 -22.54
C GLY A 99 -9.33 -11.55 -23.45
N ASP A 100 -10.30 -10.98 -24.16
CA ASP A 100 -10.11 -9.81 -25.05
C ASP A 100 -10.37 -8.49 -24.30
N SER A 101 -10.19 -8.46 -22.96
CA SER A 101 -10.42 -7.26 -22.15
C SER A 101 -9.36 -6.20 -22.45
N ASP A 102 -9.80 -5.00 -22.78
CA ASP A 102 -9.00 -3.78 -22.92
C ASP A 102 -8.99 -2.93 -21.63
N TRP A 103 -9.35 -3.54 -20.51
CA TRP A 103 -9.43 -2.87 -19.21
C TRP A 103 -8.06 -2.39 -18.73
N THR A 104 -7.93 -1.08 -18.46
CA THR A 104 -6.69 -0.41 -18.03
C THR A 104 -6.69 0.07 -16.58
N GLY A 105 -7.72 -0.26 -15.80
CA GLY A 105 -7.91 0.21 -14.43
C GLY A 105 -9.08 1.18 -14.29
N TRP A 106 -9.42 1.55 -13.06
CA TRP A 106 -10.54 2.45 -12.75
C TRP A 106 -10.21 3.95 -12.95
N TRP A 107 -8.94 4.30 -13.13
CA TRP A 107 -8.41 5.67 -12.96
C TRP A 107 -8.21 6.42 -14.29
N GLY A 108 -8.57 5.82 -15.43
CA GLY A 108 -8.34 6.42 -16.75
C GLY A 108 -6.85 6.48 -17.11
N ASP A 109 -6.48 7.47 -17.95
CA ASP A 109 -5.16 7.55 -18.55
C ASP A 109 -4.07 8.06 -17.60
N GLU A 110 -4.43 8.76 -16.52
CA GLU A 110 -3.52 9.32 -15.51
C GLU A 110 -3.88 8.81 -14.10
N PRO A 111 -3.47 7.58 -13.73
CA PRO A 111 -3.70 7.05 -12.39
C PRO A 111 -2.93 7.84 -11.32
N PRO A 112 -3.48 8.00 -10.09
CA PRO A 112 -2.91 8.88 -9.06
C PRO A 112 -1.65 8.34 -8.37
N TYR A 113 -1.14 7.18 -8.78
CA TYR A 113 -0.02 6.54 -8.11
C TYR A 113 1.34 7.15 -8.45
N HIS A 114 1.54 7.59 -9.69
CA HIS A 114 2.79 8.15 -10.22
C HIS A 114 4.05 7.35 -9.85
N CYS A 115 3.90 6.02 -9.76
CA CYS A 115 4.95 5.05 -9.49
C CYS A 115 4.60 3.70 -10.14
N PRO A 116 5.53 2.72 -10.20
CA PRO A 116 5.20 1.35 -10.58
C PRO A 116 4.18 0.72 -9.63
N VAL A 117 3.16 0.03 -10.20
CA VAL A 117 2.11 -0.65 -9.46
C VAL A 117 2.14 -2.14 -9.77
N PHE A 118 2.24 -2.97 -8.74
CA PHE A 118 2.28 -4.42 -8.85
C PHE A 118 0.91 -5.01 -8.50
N VAL A 119 0.25 -5.62 -9.49
CA VAL A 119 -1.10 -6.17 -9.36
C VAL A 119 -1.02 -7.68 -9.12
N LEU A 120 -1.39 -8.13 -7.92
CA LEU A 120 -1.49 -9.55 -7.61
C LEU A 120 -2.64 -10.20 -8.37
N THR A 121 -2.35 -11.23 -9.13
CA THR A 121 -3.31 -11.95 -9.97
C THR A 121 -2.89 -13.42 -10.12
N HIS A 122 -3.83 -14.29 -10.52
CA HIS A 122 -3.54 -15.68 -10.92
C HIS A 122 -3.40 -15.83 -12.44
N HIS A 123 -3.63 -14.77 -13.20
CA HIS A 123 -3.61 -14.78 -14.65
C HIS A 123 -2.62 -13.75 -15.16
N ALA A 124 -1.61 -14.21 -15.90
CA ALA A 124 -0.59 -13.33 -16.45
C ALA A 124 -1.19 -12.31 -17.42
N HIS A 125 -0.60 -11.13 -17.47
CA HIS A 125 -0.93 -10.06 -18.40
C HIS A 125 0.34 -9.25 -18.68
N ASP A 126 0.45 -8.71 -19.88
CA ASP A 126 1.51 -7.78 -20.22
C ASP A 126 1.36 -6.48 -19.41
N PRO A 127 2.46 -5.80 -19.10
CA PRO A 127 2.40 -4.53 -18.40
C PRO A 127 1.56 -3.49 -19.14
N ILE A 128 0.76 -2.71 -18.40
CA ILE A 128 -0.02 -1.60 -18.93
C ILE A 128 0.69 -0.31 -18.54
N VAL A 129 1.09 0.47 -19.56
CA VAL A 129 1.81 1.73 -19.37
C VAL A 129 0.85 2.88 -19.58
N LEU A 130 0.65 3.68 -18.52
CA LEU A 130 -0.16 4.89 -18.52
C LEU A 130 0.68 6.09 -18.06
N GLU A 131 0.12 7.28 -18.04
CA GLU A 131 0.85 8.48 -17.63
C GLU A 131 1.32 8.38 -16.17
N GLY A 132 2.62 8.44 -15.94
CA GLY A 132 3.24 8.36 -14.63
C GLY A 132 3.13 7.01 -13.91
N THR A 133 2.39 6.04 -14.44
CA THR A 133 2.10 4.77 -13.78
C THR A 133 2.25 3.58 -14.75
N THR A 134 2.94 2.54 -14.32
CA THR A 134 2.98 1.26 -15.03
C THR A 134 2.41 0.17 -14.14
N PHE A 135 1.38 -0.54 -14.60
CA PHE A 135 0.85 -1.71 -13.90
C PHE A 135 1.59 -2.96 -14.37
N HIS A 136 2.21 -3.67 -13.42
CA HIS A 136 2.87 -4.96 -13.60
C HIS A 136 2.01 -6.05 -12.96
N PHE A 137 1.76 -7.14 -13.69
CA PHE A 137 0.89 -8.22 -13.21
C PHE A 137 1.75 -9.36 -12.66
N VAL A 138 1.62 -9.67 -11.36
CA VAL A 138 2.45 -10.63 -10.65
C VAL A 138 1.62 -11.86 -10.29
N THR A 139 2.05 -13.04 -10.76
CA THR A 139 1.36 -14.32 -10.54
C THR A 139 1.98 -15.18 -9.44
N ASP A 140 3.17 -14.80 -8.95
CA ASP A 140 3.97 -15.60 -8.02
C ASP A 140 3.74 -15.22 -6.53
N GLY A 141 2.66 -14.49 -6.26
CA GLY A 141 2.23 -14.14 -4.89
C GLY A 141 2.84 -12.87 -4.33
N ILE A 142 2.48 -12.59 -3.07
CA ILE A 142 2.79 -11.31 -2.40
C ILE A 142 4.30 -11.12 -2.18
N GLU A 143 5.04 -12.18 -1.88
CA GLU A 143 6.48 -12.10 -1.61
C GLU A 143 7.25 -11.69 -2.88
N SER A 144 6.87 -12.24 -4.05
CA SER A 144 7.43 -11.86 -5.34
C SER A 144 7.07 -10.41 -5.70
N ALA A 145 5.81 -10.01 -5.51
CA ALA A 145 5.39 -8.63 -5.77
C ALA A 145 6.13 -7.64 -4.87
N TYR A 146 6.32 -7.99 -3.60
CA TYR A 146 7.06 -7.16 -2.65
C TYR A 146 8.54 -7.04 -3.03
N ALA A 147 9.19 -8.13 -3.42
CA ALA A 147 10.59 -8.10 -3.85
C ALA A 147 10.79 -7.18 -5.07
N GLN A 148 9.91 -7.29 -6.07
CA GLN A 148 9.94 -6.42 -7.25
C GLN A 148 9.66 -4.95 -6.90
N ALA A 149 8.67 -4.70 -6.02
CA ALA A 149 8.35 -3.36 -5.53
C ALA A 149 9.51 -2.74 -4.75
N ALA A 150 10.18 -3.50 -3.89
CA ALA A 150 11.33 -3.04 -3.10
C ALA A 150 12.53 -2.68 -3.98
N GLU A 151 12.79 -3.46 -5.04
CA GLU A 151 13.86 -3.19 -6.00
C GLU A 151 13.67 -1.83 -6.69
N VAL A 152 12.45 -1.50 -7.13
CA VAL A 152 12.17 -0.25 -7.85
C VAL A 152 11.91 0.93 -6.91
N ALA A 153 11.45 0.68 -5.70
CA ALA A 153 11.21 1.72 -4.70
C ALA A 153 12.52 2.34 -4.17
N GLY A 154 13.57 1.53 -4.05
CA GLY A 154 14.82 1.96 -3.42
C GLY A 154 14.60 2.25 -1.94
N ASP A 155 14.83 3.49 -1.52
CA ASP A 155 14.61 3.98 -0.15
C ASP A 155 13.22 4.64 0.05
N ARG A 156 12.42 4.77 -1.01
CA ARG A 156 11.07 5.34 -0.95
C ARG A 156 10.06 4.32 -0.40
N PRO A 157 9.00 4.80 0.28
CA PRO A 157 7.98 3.90 0.83
C PRO A 157 7.26 3.06 -0.23
N ILE A 158 6.77 1.89 0.21
CA ILE A 158 5.88 1.02 -0.56
C ILE A 158 4.47 1.12 0.02
N SER A 159 3.48 1.34 -0.85
CA SER A 159 2.06 1.33 -0.48
C SER A 159 1.42 -0.01 -0.78
N ILE A 160 0.75 -0.63 0.19
CA ILE A 160 -0.21 -1.71 -0.04
C ILE A 160 -1.59 -1.06 -0.11
N ALA A 161 -2.11 -0.88 -1.32
CA ALA A 161 -3.34 -0.13 -1.54
C ALA A 161 -4.64 -0.95 -1.36
N GLY A 162 -4.52 -2.27 -1.33
CA GLY A 162 -5.67 -3.15 -1.12
C GLY A 162 -5.89 -4.17 -2.25
N GLY A 163 -7.03 -4.90 -2.39
CA GLY A 163 -8.14 -5.08 -1.42
C GLY A 163 -7.78 -5.98 -0.24
N ALA A 164 -8.82 -6.46 0.45
CA ALA A 164 -8.68 -7.22 1.70
C ALA A 164 -7.70 -8.40 1.61
N SER A 165 -7.81 -9.22 0.57
CA SER A 165 -6.94 -10.40 0.39
C SER A 165 -5.48 -10.02 0.19
N CYS A 166 -5.18 -8.97 -0.58
CA CYS A 166 -3.82 -8.46 -0.77
C CYS A 166 -3.26 -7.94 0.56
N GLY A 167 -4.05 -7.14 1.32
CA GLY A 167 -3.65 -6.65 2.64
C GLY A 167 -3.38 -7.78 3.63
N ARG A 168 -4.25 -8.80 3.70
CA ARG A 168 -4.04 -9.99 4.57
C ARG A 168 -2.75 -10.72 4.23
N GLN A 169 -2.51 -10.99 2.93
CA GLN A 169 -1.30 -11.67 2.48
C GLN A 169 -0.04 -10.87 2.85
N ALA A 170 -0.06 -9.55 2.67
CA ALA A 170 1.06 -8.69 3.03
C ALA A 170 1.35 -8.70 4.54
N ILE A 171 0.30 -8.65 5.38
CA ILE A 171 0.45 -8.75 6.84
C ILE A 171 1.00 -10.14 7.22
N GLN A 172 0.46 -11.23 6.66
CA GLN A 172 0.89 -12.60 6.95
C GLN A 172 2.32 -12.88 6.50
N ALA A 173 2.75 -12.29 5.37
CA ALA A 173 4.13 -12.35 4.90
C ALA A 173 5.11 -11.51 5.75
N GLY A 174 4.61 -10.71 6.70
CA GLY A 174 5.42 -9.87 7.58
C GLY A 174 6.12 -8.70 6.89
N VAL A 175 5.62 -8.28 5.72
CA VAL A 175 6.23 -7.18 4.94
C VAL A 175 5.63 -5.80 5.28
N VAL A 176 4.57 -5.73 6.08
CA VAL A 176 3.91 -4.49 6.48
C VAL A 176 4.54 -3.94 7.75
N ASP A 177 4.95 -2.68 7.75
CA ASP A 177 5.50 -1.96 8.91
C ASP A 177 4.42 -1.12 9.60
N GLU A 178 3.50 -0.54 8.83
CA GLU A 178 2.41 0.30 9.32
C GLU A 178 1.07 -0.09 8.71
N ILE A 179 0.02 0.05 9.52
CA ILE A 179 -1.36 -0.10 9.07
C ILE A 179 -2.11 1.20 9.37
N ASP A 180 -2.58 1.86 8.32
CA ASP A 180 -3.45 3.02 8.39
C ASP A 180 -4.89 2.62 8.10
N LEU A 181 -5.78 2.84 9.07
CA LEU A 181 -7.20 2.56 8.93
C LEU A 181 -8.00 3.88 8.94
N GLN A 182 -8.81 4.10 7.92
CA GLN A 182 -9.78 5.17 7.86
C GLN A 182 -11.14 4.60 8.26
N VAL A 183 -11.45 4.65 9.56
CA VAL A 183 -12.66 4.05 10.12
C VAL A 183 -13.86 4.96 9.88
N SER A 184 -14.71 4.56 8.94
CA SER A 184 -15.97 5.24 8.63
C SER A 184 -17.08 4.78 9.58
N PRO A 185 -17.98 5.68 10.03
CA PRO A 185 -19.09 5.36 10.95
C PRO A 185 -20.24 4.66 10.22
N VAL A 186 -19.92 3.55 9.55
CA VAL A 186 -20.81 2.76 8.70
C VAL A 186 -20.83 1.32 9.18
N ILE A 187 -21.98 0.69 9.19
CA ILE A 187 -22.17 -0.75 9.38
C ILE A 187 -22.53 -1.34 8.01
N LEU A 188 -21.68 -2.21 7.48
CA LEU A 188 -21.95 -2.91 6.22
C LEU A 188 -22.65 -4.25 6.41
N GLY A 189 -22.39 -4.94 7.51
CA GLY A 189 -23.01 -6.23 7.84
C GLY A 189 -22.47 -7.43 7.02
N SER A 190 -21.91 -7.19 5.84
CA SER A 190 -21.30 -8.20 4.97
C SER A 190 -20.29 -7.59 4.00
N GLY A 191 -19.43 -8.41 3.40
CA GLY A 191 -18.41 -7.98 2.44
C GLY A 191 -17.05 -8.57 2.72
N GLU A 192 -15.98 -7.84 2.37
CA GLU A 192 -14.59 -8.25 2.51
C GLU A 192 -13.99 -7.73 3.82
N ARG A 193 -13.53 -8.64 4.68
CA ARG A 193 -12.86 -8.29 5.94
C ARG A 193 -11.35 -8.21 5.76
N LEU A 194 -10.72 -7.18 6.36
CA LEU A 194 -9.26 -7.11 6.39
C LEU A 194 -8.67 -8.09 7.41
N PHE A 195 -9.20 -8.08 8.63
CA PHE A 195 -8.68 -8.91 9.73
C PHE A 195 -9.48 -10.21 9.86
N GLU A 196 -9.17 -11.16 9.00
CA GLU A 196 -9.77 -12.49 8.99
C GLU A 196 -8.69 -13.56 8.83
N GLY A 197 -8.79 -14.66 9.57
CA GLY A 197 -7.84 -15.78 9.48
C GLY A 197 -6.50 -15.52 10.18
N PHE A 198 -6.45 -14.58 11.13
CA PHE A 198 -5.29 -14.36 11.99
C PHE A 198 -5.49 -15.05 13.34
N ASP A 199 -4.38 -15.52 13.94
CA ASP A 199 -4.38 -15.96 15.33
C ASP A 199 -4.52 -14.77 16.28
N ALA A 200 -5.17 -14.99 17.43
CA ALA A 200 -5.39 -13.93 18.39
C ALA A 200 -4.07 -13.30 18.86
N GLY A 201 -3.97 -11.98 18.70
CA GLY A 201 -2.78 -11.20 19.09
C GLY A 201 -1.60 -11.28 18.13
N THR A 202 -1.80 -11.78 16.91
CA THR A 202 -0.76 -11.84 15.86
C THR A 202 -1.30 -11.27 14.55
N PRO A 203 -0.62 -10.24 13.91
CA PRO A 203 0.50 -9.50 14.50
C PRO A 203 0.08 -8.62 15.68
N ARG A 204 1.05 -8.22 16.50
CA ARG A 204 0.82 -7.22 17.55
C ARG A 204 0.87 -5.83 16.92
N LEU A 205 -0.06 -4.97 17.33
CA LEU A 205 -0.16 -3.59 16.84
C LEU A 205 0.06 -2.60 17.99
N GLU A 206 0.78 -1.53 17.71
CA GLU A 206 0.93 -0.40 18.60
C GLU A 206 0.28 0.84 17.97
N LEU A 207 -0.65 1.47 18.67
CA LEU A 207 -1.31 2.68 18.20
C LEU A 207 -0.33 3.85 18.23
N GLU A 208 -0.04 4.44 17.07
CA GLU A 208 0.88 5.58 16.95
C GLU A 208 0.14 6.92 16.79
N ARG A 209 -0.97 6.91 16.06
CA ARG A 209 -1.67 8.17 15.75
C ARG A 209 -3.18 7.96 15.64
N VAL A 210 -3.92 8.96 16.12
CA VAL A 210 -5.36 9.10 15.89
C VAL A 210 -5.61 10.53 15.40
N LEU A 211 -6.27 10.66 14.24
CA LEU A 211 -6.77 11.94 13.73
C LEU A 211 -8.26 11.84 13.52
N GLU A 212 -8.99 12.85 13.98
CA GLU A 212 -10.43 12.98 13.79
C GLU A 212 -10.72 13.94 12.63
N ALA A 213 -11.64 13.54 11.76
CA ALA A 213 -12.20 14.40 10.73
C ALA A 213 -13.69 14.11 10.58
N PRO A 214 -14.47 14.99 9.93
CA PRO A 214 -15.88 14.72 9.67
C PRO A 214 -16.08 13.36 8.97
N GLY A 215 -16.92 12.51 9.53
CA GLY A 215 -17.27 11.20 8.97
C GLY A 215 -16.19 10.13 8.99
N VAL A 216 -15.05 10.33 9.70
CA VAL A 216 -13.97 9.34 9.74
C VAL A 216 -13.05 9.53 10.95
N ALA A 217 -12.52 8.42 11.46
CA ALA A 217 -11.36 8.42 12.37
C ALA A 217 -10.18 7.74 11.66
N HIS A 218 -9.08 8.45 11.52
CA HIS A 218 -7.84 7.92 10.94
C HIS A 218 -6.94 7.37 12.04
N LEU A 219 -6.67 6.07 11.99
CA LEU A 219 -5.84 5.36 12.96
C LEU A 219 -4.58 4.88 12.27
N ARG A 220 -3.40 5.17 12.85
CA ARG A 220 -2.14 4.58 12.43
C ARG A 220 -1.63 3.64 13.48
N TYR A 221 -1.30 2.44 13.06
CA TYR A 221 -0.67 1.41 13.87
C TYR A 221 0.68 1.03 13.31
N ARG A 222 1.66 0.86 14.19
CA ARG A 222 2.90 0.16 13.89
C ARG A 222 2.72 -1.33 14.11
N VAL A 223 3.21 -2.15 13.17
CA VAL A 223 3.24 -3.60 13.29
C VAL A 223 4.48 -4.00 14.07
N LEU A 224 4.30 -4.69 15.20
CA LEU A 224 5.39 -5.20 16.03
C LEU A 224 5.78 -6.60 15.58
N ARG A 225 7.05 -6.79 15.23
CA ARG A 225 7.66 -8.07 14.87
C ARG A 225 8.22 -8.80 16.08
#